data_9a7330473d5d366c5aded2c55799c34e
#
_entry.id   9a7330473d5d366c5aded2c55799c34e
#
_cell.length_a   1.000
_cell.length_b   1.000
_cell.length_c   1.000
_cell.angle_alpha   90.00
_cell.angle_beta   90.00
_cell.angle_gamma   90.00
#
_symmetry.space_group_name_H-M   'P 1'
#
loop_
_entity.id
_entity.type
_entity.pdbx_description
1 polymer ?
#
loop_
_entity_poly.entity_id
_entity_poly.type
_entity_poly.pdbx_seq_one_letter_code
_entity_poly.pdbx_strand_id
1 'polypeptide(L)'
;MKALGSTFVAALLVISNSASAQFDPSKVVAEPDVISRQFTTTANFSTPAFAAGRETLTSFTEANNFINALVQRHSNAKLEIVGKSQQGRPLSLLVLTNPHGFNASLPTLMLMAQQHGNEPAGGEAALVLAKMLLEEKAQLLDRINVLIMPNTNPDATELFKRETMNGIDINRDHLLLRIPESQAISAAVTKYNPQLVLDLHEFTVAGRWVAKFGAVMHSDALLQAATVGNLSPAVQSIQARYLATARQALESKGHRVDDYHTSSASAKDLTVSMGGVNVDTGRNVGGLRNAVSLLLETRGVGIGKANYARRVESHVLAATAIMEAAAKEGQTLIQMQQEAGRATSNLACSGNISVVVKHTPERRALNFLDAKTGEARAIDVDWRSAHKLIIERERTRPCGYLIAADQTLAIQRLRDLGVQVKTLAAKDVAQTWDTETYVIANEDSGSRQDARGAISDAQNAIRMLKVSTQASSVVPSAGAFYVSLKQPLAGLVVAALEPDSQNSFVANRLMSLEDNKLIRVMKSPTL
;
A
#
# COMPACT_ATOMS: atom_id res chain seq x y z
N MET A 1 53.51 -0.81 -64.72
CA MET A 1 52.12 -0.88 -64.28
C MET A 1 52.05 -1.94 -63.17
N LYS A 2 52.09 -1.48 -61.92
CA LYS A 2 51.94 -2.34 -60.74
C LYS A 2 50.64 -1.94 -60.04
N ALA A 3 49.70 -2.88 -59.95
CA ALA A 3 48.45 -2.70 -59.22
C ALA A 3 48.70 -2.93 -57.74
N LEU A 4 48.37 -1.93 -56.91
CA LEU A 4 48.30 -2.09 -55.47
C LEU A 4 46.92 -2.64 -55.10
N GLY A 5 46.90 -3.82 -54.53
CA GLY A 5 45.70 -4.38 -53.88
C GLY A 5 45.58 -3.86 -52.48
N SER A 6 44.51 -3.12 -52.20
CA SER A 6 44.14 -2.68 -50.84
C SER A 6 43.28 -3.78 -50.16
N THR A 7 43.84 -4.40 -49.16
CA THR A 7 43.13 -5.38 -48.32
C THR A 7 42.36 -4.60 -47.22
N PHE A 8 41.03 -4.56 -47.32
CA PHE A 8 40.16 -4.09 -46.23
C PHE A 8 40.05 -5.17 -45.19
N VAL A 9 40.60 -4.94 -44.00
CA VAL A 9 40.34 -5.75 -42.81
C VAL A 9 39.06 -5.19 -42.16
N ALA A 10 37.96 -5.92 -42.31
CA ALA A 10 36.73 -5.63 -41.57
C ALA A 10 36.90 -6.13 -40.11
N ALA A 11 37.08 -5.20 -39.19
CA ALA A 11 37.03 -5.50 -37.77
C ALA A 11 35.57 -5.78 -37.39
N LEU A 12 35.21 -7.05 -37.17
CA LEU A 12 33.97 -7.43 -36.52
C LEU A 12 34.03 -6.97 -35.03
N LEU A 13 33.34 -5.86 -34.70
CA LEU A 13 33.00 -5.54 -33.33
C LEU A 13 32.00 -6.61 -32.86
N VAL A 14 32.47 -7.59 -32.11
CA VAL A 14 31.60 -8.44 -31.28
C VAL A 14 31.11 -7.61 -30.13
N ILE A 15 29.96 -7.00 -30.28
CA ILE A 15 29.20 -6.43 -29.15
C ILE A 15 28.74 -7.61 -28.33
N SER A 16 29.49 -7.97 -27.30
CA SER A 16 29.03 -8.87 -26.25
C SER A 16 27.90 -8.17 -25.50
N ASN A 17 26.67 -8.37 -25.95
CA ASN A 17 25.50 -8.12 -25.14
C ASN A 17 25.58 -9.07 -23.94
N SER A 18 26.21 -8.60 -22.87
CA SER A 18 25.95 -9.14 -21.54
C SER A 18 24.50 -8.82 -21.22
N ALA A 19 23.58 -9.67 -21.66
CA ALA A 19 22.22 -9.68 -21.16
C ALA A 19 22.32 -9.95 -19.67
N SER A 20 22.46 -8.89 -18.86
CA SER A 20 22.09 -8.97 -17.46
C SER A 20 20.65 -9.44 -17.48
N ALA A 21 20.38 -10.63 -16.93
CA ALA A 21 19.03 -11.17 -16.84
C ALA A 21 18.21 -10.15 -16.06
N GLN A 22 17.52 -9.27 -16.77
CA GLN A 22 16.69 -8.24 -16.18
C GLN A 22 15.55 -8.95 -15.50
N PHE A 23 15.39 -8.75 -14.21
CA PHE A 23 14.28 -9.30 -13.46
C PHE A 23 12.96 -8.87 -14.13
N ASP A 24 12.20 -9.85 -14.58
CA ASP A 24 10.89 -9.67 -15.16
C ASP A 24 9.86 -10.36 -14.25
N PRO A 25 9.06 -9.61 -13.47
CA PRO A 25 8.10 -10.18 -12.54
C PRO A 25 6.93 -10.90 -13.23
N SER A 26 6.74 -10.73 -14.54
CA SER A 26 5.72 -11.45 -15.31
C SER A 26 6.16 -12.84 -15.74
N LYS A 27 7.47 -13.13 -15.73
CA LYS A 27 7.99 -14.44 -16.10
C LYS A 27 7.79 -15.46 -15.00
N VAL A 28 7.12 -16.55 -15.33
CA VAL A 28 6.99 -17.72 -14.47
C VAL A 28 8.24 -18.59 -14.63
N VAL A 29 8.87 -18.92 -13.50
CA VAL A 29 10.02 -19.81 -13.43
C VAL A 29 9.58 -21.07 -12.68
N ALA A 30 9.83 -22.24 -13.24
CA ALA A 30 9.63 -23.49 -12.52
C ALA A 30 10.62 -23.58 -11.35
N GLU A 31 10.11 -23.72 -10.13
CA GLU A 31 10.97 -24.00 -8.98
C GLU A 31 11.51 -25.44 -9.07
N PRO A 32 12.79 -25.67 -8.73
CA PRO A 32 13.30 -27.02 -8.55
C PRO A 32 12.46 -27.79 -7.52
N ASP A 33 12.21 -29.07 -7.76
CA ASP A 33 11.42 -29.94 -6.88
C ASP A 33 11.91 -29.93 -5.44
N VAL A 34 13.24 -29.89 -5.24
CA VAL A 34 13.87 -29.85 -3.91
C VAL A 34 13.47 -28.60 -3.12
N ILE A 35 13.12 -27.51 -3.78
CA ILE A 35 12.60 -26.29 -3.16
C ILE A 35 11.08 -26.38 -3.02
N SER A 36 10.38 -26.71 -4.10
CA SER A 36 8.92 -26.74 -4.14
C SER A 36 8.33 -27.67 -3.06
N ARG A 37 8.96 -28.81 -2.80
CA ARG A 37 8.54 -29.77 -1.75
C ARG A 37 8.61 -29.22 -0.33
N GLN A 38 9.34 -28.14 -0.08
CA GLN A 38 9.43 -27.52 1.24
C GLN A 38 8.21 -26.64 1.57
N PHE A 39 7.34 -26.37 0.57
CA PHE A 39 6.17 -25.48 0.68
C PHE A 39 4.87 -26.24 0.40
N THR A 40 4.78 -27.48 0.83
CA THR A 40 3.56 -28.29 0.71
C THR A 40 2.58 -28.01 1.86
N THR A 41 1.31 -28.31 1.61
CA THR A 41 0.25 -28.28 2.63
C THR A 41 -0.77 -29.38 2.38
N THR A 42 -1.50 -29.75 3.42
CA THR A 42 -2.69 -30.59 3.36
C THR A 42 -3.98 -29.78 3.31
N ALA A 43 -3.91 -28.44 3.32
CA ALA A 43 -5.07 -27.58 3.21
C ALA A 43 -5.80 -27.82 1.89
N ASN A 44 -7.12 -27.92 1.98
CA ASN A 44 -8.01 -28.10 0.83
C ASN A 44 -9.10 -27.03 0.88
N PHE A 45 -9.34 -26.39 -0.25
CA PHE A 45 -10.31 -25.30 -0.37
C PHE A 45 -11.34 -25.64 -1.46
N SER A 46 -12.52 -25.08 -1.34
CA SER A 46 -13.64 -25.31 -2.26
C SER A 46 -13.99 -24.07 -3.10
N THR A 47 -12.97 -23.27 -3.40
CA THR A 47 -13.07 -22.10 -4.29
C THR A 47 -12.68 -22.46 -5.72
N PRO A 48 -12.97 -21.64 -6.75
CA PRO A 48 -12.85 -22.06 -8.15
C PRO A 48 -11.47 -22.59 -8.57
N ALA A 49 -10.37 -22.01 -8.09
CA ALA A 49 -9.01 -22.48 -8.44
C ALA A 49 -8.67 -23.87 -7.90
N PHE A 50 -9.43 -24.39 -6.92
CA PHE A 50 -9.25 -25.71 -6.29
C PHE A 50 -10.27 -26.75 -6.75
N ALA A 51 -11.06 -26.46 -7.79
CA ALA A 51 -11.92 -27.47 -8.40
C ALA A 51 -11.09 -28.66 -8.93
N ALA A 52 -11.65 -29.86 -8.81
CA ALA A 52 -10.95 -31.08 -9.21
C ALA A 52 -10.45 -31.03 -10.66
N GLY A 53 -9.18 -31.38 -10.87
CA GLY A 53 -8.53 -31.38 -12.19
C GLY A 53 -8.20 -30.00 -12.76
N ARG A 54 -8.35 -28.94 -11.98
CA ARG A 54 -8.13 -27.58 -12.44
C ARG A 54 -6.64 -27.17 -12.39
N GLU A 55 -6.11 -26.74 -13.52
CA GLU A 55 -4.74 -26.22 -13.63
C GLU A 55 -4.66 -24.68 -13.66
N THR A 56 -5.76 -24.00 -13.98
CA THR A 56 -5.80 -22.54 -14.07
C THR A 56 -6.14 -21.87 -12.74
N LEU A 57 -5.83 -20.58 -12.61
CA LEU A 57 -6.25 -19.72 -11.51
C LEU A 57 -7.72 -19.32 -11.66
N THR A 58 -8.31 -18.80 -10.59
CA THR A 58 -9.66 -18.21 -10.64
C THR A 58 -9.66 -16.94 -11.48
N SER A 59 -10.50 -16.88 -12.51
CA SER A 59 -10.72 -15.68 -13.32
C SER A 59 -11.59 -14.66 -12.57
N PHE A 60 -11.55 -13.40 -13.00
CA PHE A 60 -12.43 -12.35 -12.47
C PHE A 60 -13.91 -12.73 -12.53
N THR A 61 -14.35 -13.32 -13.66
CA THR A 61 -15.74 -13.76 -13.84
C THR A 61 -16.13 -14.85 -12.86
N GLU A 62 -15.27 -15.86 -12.65
CA GLU A 62 -15.53 -16.94 -11.70
C GLU A 62 -15.57 -16.46 -10.26
N ALA A 63 -14.66 -15.53 -9.88
CA ALA A 63 -14.66 -14.92 -8.56
C ALA A 63 -15.99 -14.17 -8.29
N ASN A 64 -16.46 -13.37 -9.25
CA ASN A 64 -17.74 -12.68 -9.12
C ASN A 64 -18.93 -13.64 -9.06
N ASN A 65 -18.95 -14.70 -9.88
CA ASN A 65 -20.00 -15.70 -9.84
C ASN A 65 -20.04 -16.41 -8.48
N PHE A 66 -18.88 -16.75 -7.93
CA PHE A 66 -18.75 -17.37 -6.61
C PHE A 66 -19.31 -16.46 -5.50
N ILE A 67 -18.93 -15.17 -5.51
CA ILE A 67 -19.41 -14.17 -4.54
C ILE A 67 -20.93 -13.97 -4.67
N ASN A 68 -21.45 -13.83 -5.90
CA ASN A 68 -22.89 -13.68 -6.13
C ASN A 68 -23.67 -14.88 -5.59
N ALA A 69 -23.15 -16.10 -5.78
CA ALA A 69 -23.77 -17.31 -5.24
C ALA A 69 -23.75 -17.35 -3.70
N LEU A 70 -22.72 -16.83 -3.05
CA LEU A 70 -22.68 -16.65 -1.59
C LEU A 70 -23.73 -15.64 -1.12
N VAL A 71 -23.79 -14.47 -1.74
CA VAL A 71 -24.74 -13.40 -1.37
C VAL A 71 -26.19 -13.84 -1.56
N GLN A 72 -26.49 -14.63 -2.59
CA GLN A 72 -27.85 -15.15 -2.82
C GLN A 72 -28.30 -16.14 -1.73
N ARG A 73 -27.36 -16.86 -1.09
CA ARG A 73 -27.67 -17.88 -0.08
C ARG A 73 -27.65 -17.36 1.36
N HIS A 74 -27.02 -16.19 1.60
CA HIS A 74 -26.77 -15.68 2.94
C HIS A 74 -27.27 -14.25 3.10
N SER A 75 -28.32 -14.05 3.91
CA SER A 75 -28.93 -12.74 4.16
C SER A 75 -28.02 -11.75 4.91
N ASN A 76 -26.97 -12.25 5.55
CA ASN A 76 -25.95 -11.48 6.25
C ASN A 76 -24.74 -11.10 5.37
N ALA A 77 -24.88 -11.29 4.06
CA ALA A 77 -23.91 -10.88 3.04
C ALA A 77 -24.58 -9.91 2.05
N LYS A 78 -23.87 -8.82 1.73
CA LYS A 78 -24.31 -7.85 0.71
C LYS A 78 -23.17 -7.55 -0.24
N LEU A 79 -23.45 -7.49 -1.54
CA LEU A 79 -22.48 -7.03 -2.55
C LEU A 79 -22.77 -5.57 -2.92
N GLU A 80 -21.76 -4.73 -2.82
CA GLU A 80 -21.80 -3.34 -3.27
C GLU A 80 -20.79 -3.14 -4.42
N ILE A 81 -21.18 -2.37 -5.42
CA ILE A 81 -20.28 -1.91 -6.47
C ILE A 81 -19.79 -0.53 -6.06
N VAL A 82 -18.52 -0.43 -5.65
CA VAL A 82 -17.92 0.81 -5.13
C VAL A 82 -17.25 1.66 -6.21
N GLY A 83 -17.16 1.14 -7.43
CA GLY A 83 -16.60 1.83 -8.59
C GLY A 83 -16.50 0.91 -9.80
N LYS A 84 -15.80 1.40 -10.81
CA LYS A 84 -15.44 0.63 -12.01
C LYS A 84 -13.96 0.81 -12.29
N SER A 85 -13.32 -0.24 -12.82
CA SER A 85 -11.94 -0.17 -13.31
C SER A 85 -11.83 0.68 -14.57
N GLN A 86 -10.59 0.93 -15.03
CA GLN A 86 -10.33 1.67 -16.26
C GLN A 86 -11.01 1.09 -17.49
N GLN A 87 -11.23 -0.23 -17.55
CA GLN A 87 -11.97 -0.91 -18.62
C GLN A 87 -13.46 -1.13 -18.30
N GLY A 88 -13.98 -0.51 -17.24
CA GLY A 88 -15.39 -0.55 -16.88
C GLY A 88 -15.84 -1.79 -16.10
N ARG A 89 -14.93 -2.69 -15.68
CA ARG A 89 -15.27 -3.83 -14.82
C ARG A 89 -15.68 -3.36 -13.42
N PRO A 90 -16.73 -3.97 -12.81
CA PRO A 90 -17.17 -3.56 -11.48
C PRO A 90 -16.10 -3.85 -10.41
N LEU A 91 -15.89 -2.88 -9.52
CA LEU A 91 -15.09 -3.03 -8.30
C LEU A 91 -16.03 -3.40 -7.16
N SER A 92 -15.98 -4.67 -6.78
CA SER A 92 -16.92 -5.29 -5.86
C SER A 92 -16.43 -5.20 -4.42
N LEU A 93 -17.30 -4.79 -3.50
CA LEU A 93 -17.12 -4.83 -2.06
C LEU A 93 -18.16 -5.77 -1.46
N LEU A 94 -17.72 -6.86 -0.88
CA LEU A 94 -18.56 -7.77 -0.11
C LEU A 94 -18.62 -7.27 1.33
N VAL A 95 -19.81 -6.99 1.82
CA VAL A 95 -20.10 -6.54 3.19
C VAL A 95 -20.71 -7.71 3.95
N LEU A 96 -19.97 -8.24 4.93
CA LEU A 96 -20.36 -9.35 5.79
C LEU A 96 -20.63 -8.83 7.20
N THR A 97 -21.82 -9.13 7.71
CA THR A 97 -22.30 -8.62 8.99
C THR A 97 -23.08 -9.69 9.72
N ASN A 98 -23.58 -9.39 10.91
CA ASN A 98 -24.63 -10.21 11.49
C ASN A 98 -25.95 -10.07 10.71
N PRO A 99 -26.98 -10.88 10.98
CA PRO A 99 -28.26 -10.80 10.26
C PRO A 99 -29.01 -9.48 10.38
N HIS A 100 -28.66 -8.61 11.34
CA HIS A 100 -29.25 -7.28 11.51
C HIS A 100 -28.61 -6.20 10.63
N GLY A 101 -27.58 -6.54 9.86
CA GLY A 101 -26.87 -5.63 8.96
C GLY A 101 -25.64 -4.95 9.60
N PHE A 102 -25.10 -3.95 8.90
CA PHE A 102 -23.90 -3.24 9.34
C PHE A 102 -24.15 -2.49 10.65
N ASN A 103 -23.30 -2.77 11.65
CA ASN A 103 -23.38 -2.16 12.98
C ASN A 103 -22.11 -1.34 13.28
N ALA A 104 -22.22 -0.01 13.26
CA ALA A 104 -21.10 0.90 13.53
C ALA A 104 -20.54 0.81 14.97
N SER A 105 -21.26 0.13 15.90
CA SER A 105 -20.75 -0.13 17.24
C SER A 105 -19.82 -1.34 17.32
N LEU A 106 -19.71 -2.11 16.24
CA LEU A 106 -18.75 -3.22 16.12
C LEU A 106 -17.52 -2.76 15.33
N PRO A 107 -16.32 -3.25 15.68
CA PRO A 107 -15.14 -2.96 14.88
C PRO A 107 -15.33 -3.49 13.45
N THR A 108 -14.83 -2.71 12.51
CA THR A 108 -14.88 -3.04 11.09
C THR A 108 -13.47 -3.39 10.60
N LEU A 109 -13.35 -4.55 9.98
CA LEU A 109 -12.14 -5.00 9.31
C LEU A 109 -12.37 -4.93 7.79
N MET A 110 -11.44 -4.32 7.06
CA MET A 110 -11.41 -4.31 5.60
C MET A 110 -10.24 -5.15 5.09
N LEU A 111 -10.53 -6.06 4.18
CA LEU A 111 -9.56 -6.88 3.48
C LEU A 111 -9.56 -6.50 2.01
N MET A 112 -8.37 -6.18 1.49
CA MET A 112 -8.15 -5.87 0.08
C MET A 112 -7.19 -6.91 -0.52
N ALA A 113 -7.46 -7.35 -1.74
CA ALA A 113 -6.60 -8.27 -2.46
C ALA A 113 -6.46 -7.88 -3.93
N GLN A 114 -5.46 -8.44 -4.57
CA GLN A 114 -5.16 -8.25 -5.99
C GLN A 114 -5.09 -6.78 -6.42
N GLN A 115 -4.41 -5.93 -5.64
CA GLN A 115 -3.98 -4.62 -6.15
C GLN A 115 -3.01 -4.80 -7.33
N HIS A 116 -2.28 -5.91 -7.33
CA HIS A 116 -1.46 -6.37 -8.45
C HIS A 116 -2.10 -7.61 -9.07
N GLY A 117 -2.40 -7.57 -10.35
CA GLY A 117 -3.13 -8.65 -11.04
C GLY A 117 -2.35 -9.96 -11.12
N ASN A 118 -1.02 -9.93 -10.99
CA ASN A 118 -0.14 -11.10 -10.97
C ASN A 118 0.11 -11.68 -9.56
N GLU A 119 -0.71 -11.28 -8.56
CA GLU A 119 -0.65 -11.74 -7.18
C GLU A 119 -1.98 -12.44 -6.79
N PRO A 120 -2.28 -13.64 -7.33
CA PRO A 120 -3.62 -14.22 -7.26
C PRO A 120 -4.00 -14.83 -5.90
N ALA A 121 -3.03 -15.21 -5.04
CA ALA A 121 -3.34 -15.96 -3.83
C ALA A 121 -4.16 -15.16 -2.81
N GLY A 122 -3.95 -13.82 -2.74
CA GLY A 122 -4.75 -12.94 -1.91
C GLY A 122 -6.22 -12.89 -2.32
N GLY A 123 -6.49 -12.85 -3.64
CA GLY A 123 -7.85 -12.90 -4.19
C GLY A 123 -8.56 -14.21 -3.88
N GLU A 124 -7.88 -15.34 -4.07
CA GLU A 124 -8.43 -16.66 -3.73
C GLU A 124 -8.68 -16.80 -2.22
N ALA A 125 -7.74 -16.33 -1.38
CA ALA A 125 -7.91 -16.33 0.07
C ALA A 125 -9.12 -15.47 0.50
N ALA A 126 -9.38 -14.37 -0.18
CA ALA A 126 -10.57 -13.54 0.05
C ALA A 126 -11.87 -14.30 -0.21
N LEU A 127 -11.92 -15.17 -1.24
CA LEU A 127 -13.08 -16.04 -1.51
C LEU A 127 -13.22 -17.11 -0.42
N VAL A 128 -12.13 -17.73 -0.01
CA VAL A 128 -12.11 -18.72 1.09
C VAL A 128 -12.61 -18.10 2.39
N LEU A 129 -12.10 -16.92 2.75
CA LEU A 129 -12.49 -16.19 3.96
C LEU A 129 -13.96 -15.76 3.93
N ALA A 130 -14.45 -15.29 2.78
CA ALA A 130 -15.87 -14.96 2.63
C ALA A 130 -16.78 -16.17 2.89
N LYS A 131 -16.47 -17.31 2.29
CA LYS A 131 -17.22 -18.55 2.51
C LYS A 131 -17.11 -19.03 3.96
N MET A 132 -15.91 -19.06 4.52
CA MET A 132 -15.67 -19.48 5.90
C MET A 132 -16.44 -18.63 6.91
N LEU A 133 -16.49 -17.30 6.73
CA LEU A 133 -17.24 -16.38 7.60
C LEU A 133 -18.74 -16.58 7.50
N LEU A 134 -19.27 -17.05 6.38
CA LEU A 134 -20.70 -17.27 6.20
C LEU A 134 -21.16 -18.66 6.61
N GLU A 135 -20.32 -19.69 6.40
CA GLU A 135 -20.72 -21.09 6.56
C GLU A 135 -20.11 -21.76 7.82
N GLU A 136 -18.90 -21.36 8.26
CA GLU A 136 -18.16 -22.07 9.31
C GLU A 136 -17.94 -21.23 10.58
N LYS A 137 -17.73 -19.92 10.42
CA LYS A 137 -17.37 -18.97 11.50
C LYS A 137 -18.34 -17.78 11.58
N ALA A 138 -19.63 -17.99 11.28
CA ALA A 138 -20.62 -16.93 11.23
C ALA A 138 -20.74 -16.15 12.57
N GLN A 139 -20.46 -16.80 13.70
CA GLN A 139 -20.45 -16.18 15.02
C GLN A 139 -19.43 -15.02 15.16
N LEU A 140 -18.40 -14.96 14.32
CA LEU A 140 -17.49 -13.80 14.32
C LEU A 140 -18.21 -12.53 13.87
N LEU A 141 -19.17 -12.65 12.97
CA LEU A 141 -19.94 -11.52 12.45
C LEU A 141 -20.89 -10.90 13.49
N ASP A 142 -21.14 -11.58 14.61
CA ASP A 142 -21.84 -10.99 15.77
C ASP A 142 -20.96 -9.99 16.53
N ARG A 143 -19.66 -10.00 16.29
CA ARG A 143 -18.65 -9.23 17.01
C ARG A 143 -17.87 -8.24 16.14
N ILE A 144 -17.84 -8.43 14.83
CA ILE A 144 -17.14 -7.58 13.85
C ILE A 144 -17.94 -7.46 12.56
N ASN A 145 -17.78 -6.33 11.87
CA ASN A 145 -18.13 -6.23 10.45
C ASN A 145 -16.90 -6.58 9.61
N VAL A 146 -17.07 -7.31 8.53
CA VAL A 146 -15.98 -7.64 7.60
C VAL A 146 -16.31 -7.15 6.20
N LEU A 147 -15.41 -6.38 5.64
CA LEU A 147 -15.47 -5.85 4.29
C LEU A 147 -14.40 -6.55 3.45
N ILE A 148 -14.77 -7.09 2.30
CA ILE A 148 -13.82 -7.81 1.43
C ILE A 148 -13.88 -7.25 0.02
N MET A 149 -12.74 -6.73 -0.47
CA MET A 149 -12.51 -6.44 -1.89
C MET A 149 -11.58 -7.53 -2.45
N PRO A 150 -12.11 -8.59 -3.07
CA PRO A 150 -11.31 -9.75 -3.48
C PRO A 150 -10.41 -9.45 -4.67
N ASN A 151 -10.76 -8.45 -5.46
CA ASN A 151 -9.99 -8.02 -6.63
C ASN A 151 -10.16 -6.52 -6.84
N THR A 152 -9.10 -5.77 -6.55
CA THR A 152 -9.09 -4.31 -6.72
C THR A 152 -8.48 -3.87 -8.07
N ASN A 153 -7.94 -4.82 -8.87
CA ASN A 153 -7.35 -4.56 -10.19
C ASN A 153 -7.80 -5.61 -11.23
N PRO A 154 -9.10 -5.68 -11.53
CA PRO A 154 -9.66 -6.74 -12.39
C PRO A 154 -9.08 -6.73 -13.82
N ASP A 155 -8.72 -5.57 -14.35
CA ASP A 155 -8.17 -5.45 -15.69
C ASP A 155 -6.77 -6.08 -15.79
N ALA A 156 -5.92 -5.83 -14.81
CA ALA A 156 -4.58 -6.39 -14.75
C ALA A 156 -4.58 -7.88 -14.36
N THR A 157 -5.56 -8.33 -13.57
CA THR A 157 -5.76 -9.75 -13.22
C THR A 157 -5.96 -10.60 -14.47
N GLU A 158 -6.80 -10.18 -15.39
CA GLU A 158 -7.05 -10.88 -16.66
C GLU A 158 -5.79 -11.00 -17.54
N LEU A 159 -4.84 -10.08 -17.36
CA LEU A 159 -3.59 -10.04 -18.11
C LEU A 159 -2.37 -10.56 -17.32
N PHE A 160 -2.60 -10.97 -16.08
CA PHE A 160 -1.55 -11.39 -15.14
C PHE A 160 -0.42 -10.34 -15.01
N LYS A 161 -0.79 -9.07 -14.94
CA LYS A 161 0.13 -7.92 -14.84
C LYS A 161 0.08 -7.30 -13.45
N ARG A 162 1.17 -6.62 -13.08
CA ARG A 162 1.25 -5.91 -11.80
C ARG A 162 0.41 -4.61 -11.81
N GLU A 163 0.75 -3.71 -12.72
CA GLU A 163 0.19 -2.37 -12.82
C GLU A 163 -1.17 -2.38 -13.53
N THR A 164 -1.93 -1.31 -13.33
CA THR A 164 -3.18 -1.04 -14.06
C THR A 164 -2.93 -0.79 -15.56
N MET A 165 -3.99 -0.64 -16.33
CA MET A 165 -3.91 -0.53 -17.79
C MET A 165 -3.10 0.68 -18.28
N ASN A 166 -3.09 1.76 -17.51
CA ASN A 166 -2.28 2.96 -17.78
C ASN A 166 -0.87 2.93 -17.14
N GLY A 167 -0.45 1.79 -16.57
CA GLY A 167 0.88 1.60 -16.00
C GLY A 167 1.07 2.17 -14.59
N ILE A 168 -0.01 2.59 -13.91
CA ILE A 168 0.06 3.04 -12.51
C ILE A 168 -0.06 1.85 -11.57
N ASP A 169 0.85 1.74 -10.59
CA ASP A 169 0.75 0.82 -9.48
C ASP A 169 -0.30 1.34 -8.48
N ILE A 170 -1.40 0.62 -8.25
CA ILE A 170 -2.45 1.00 -7.29
C ILE A 170 -1.84 1.24 -5.92
N ASN A 171 -0.91 0.35 -5.49
CA ASN A 171 -0.24 0.47 -4.19
C ASN A 171 0.86 1.56 -4.16
N ARG A 172 0.77 2.53 -5.07
CA ARG A 172 1.52 3.79 -5.13
C ARG A 172 0.61 4.99 -5.40
N ASP A 173 -0.71 4.79 -5.36
CA ASP A 173 -1.69 5.82 -5.71
C ASP A 173 -2.72 6.12 -4.61
N HIS A 174 -2.63 5.49 -3.44
CA HIS A 174 -3.60 5.64 -2.34
C HIS A 174 -3.70 7.05 -1.76
N LEU A 175 -2.66 7.89 -1.91
CA LEU A 175 -2.71 9.30 -1.53
C LEU A 175 -3.16 10.19 -2.70
N LEU A 176 -2.68 9.89 -3.91
CA LEU A 176 -2.88 10.76 -5.08
C LEU A 176 -4.23 10.56 -5.75
N LEU A 177 -4.80 9.36 -5.66
CA LEU A 177 -6.11 8.97 -6.19
C LEU A 177 -6.28 9.32 -7.68
N ARG A 178 -5.25 9.05 -8.51
CA ARG A 178 -5.25 9.41 -9.94
C ARG A 178 -6.07 8.46 -10.80
N ILE A 179 -6.30 7.23 -10.31
CA ILE A 179 -6.99 6.17 -11.03
C ILE A 179 -8.30 5.76 -10.34
N PRO A 180 -9.29 5.27 -11.09
CA PRO A 180 -10.60 4.93 -10.54
C PRO A 180 -10.53 3.81 -9.49
N GLU A 181 -9.59 2.88 -9.59
CA GLU A 181 -9.39 1.79 -8.64
C GLU A 181 -9.02 2.32 -7.24
N SER A 182 -8.04 3.22 -7.15
CA SER A 182 -7.65 3.83 -5.86
C SER A 182 -8.74 4.75 -5.30
N GLN A 183 -9.48 5.45 -6.17
CA GLN A 183 -10.65 6.26 -5.78
C GLN A 183 -11.76 5.38 -5.17
N ALA A 184 -12.05 4.23 -5.77
CA ALA A 184 -13.05 3.29 -5.26
C ALA A 184 -12.65 2.71 -3.89
N ILE A 185 -11.38 2.35 -3.71
CA ILE A 185 -10.84 1.92 -2.41
C ILE A 185 -10.99 3.04 -1.37
N SER A 186 -10.59 4.27 -1.72
CA SER A 186 -10.71 5.43 -0.82
C SER A 186 -12.16 5.71 -0.43
N ALA A 187 -13.10 5.62 -1.38
CA ALA A 187 -14.52 5.79 -1.13
C ALA A 187 -15.06 4.74 -0.13
N ALA A 188 -14.69 3.46 -0.31
CA ALA A 188 -15.07 2.39 0.61
C ALA A 188 -14.49 2.61 2.01
N VAL A 189 -13.19 2.93 2.11
CA VAL A 189 -12.51 3.22 3.39
C VAL A 189 -13.12 4.44 4.07
N THR A 190 -13.46 5.49 3.33
CA THR A 190 -14.08 6.71 3.88
C THR A 190 -15.50 6.44 4.36
N LYS A 191 -16.29 5.66 3.61
CA LYS A 191 -17.67 5.30 3.97
C LYS A 191 -17.74 4.47 5.25
N TYR A 192 -16.90 3.46 5.38
CA TYR A 192 -16.99 2.47 6.45
C TYR A 192 -16.02 2.70 7.61
N ASN A 193 -15.00 3.56 7.43
CA ASN A 193 -13.99 3.92 8.42
C ASN A 193 -13.43 2.72 9.21
N PRO A 194 -12.83 1.70 8.54
CA PRO A 194 -12.40 0.48 9.19
C PRO A 194 -11.31 0.73 10.24
N GLN A 195 -11.37 0.01 11.35
CA GLN A 195 -10.34 0.02 12.40
C GLN A 195 -9.13 -0.83 12.02
N LEU A 196 -9.35 -1.85 11.19
CA LEU A 196 -8.32 -2.75 10.67
C LEU A 196 -8.39 -2.79 9.15
N VAL A 197 -7.23 -2.71 8.52
CA VAL A 197 -7.06 -2.90 7.07
C VAL A 197 -6.00 -3.97 6.84
N LEU A 198 -6.37 -5.03 6.12
CA LEU A 198 -5.47 -6.09 5.69
C LEU A 198 -5.28 -6.00 4.17
N ASP A 199 -4.04 -5.81 3.76
CA ASP A 199 -3.64 -5.71 2.36
C ASP A 199 -2.91 -6.99 1.95
N LEU A 200 -3.56 -7.82 1.11
CA LEU A 200 -3.07 -9.15 0.75
C LEU A 200 -2.32 -9.12 -0.57
N HIS A 201 -1.04 -9.44 -0.51
CA HIS A 201 -0.09 -9.39 -1.61
C HIS A 201 0.74 -10.66 -1.74
N GLU A 202 1.58 -10.70 -2.78
CA GLU A 202 2.58 -11.74 -2.97
C GLU A 202 3.95 -11.15 -3.33
N PHE A 203 5.00 -11.67 -2.69
CA PHE A 203 6.36 -11.24 -2.96
C PHE A 203 7.05 -12.09 -4.04
N THR A 204 8.07 -11.51 -4.66
CA THR A 204 8.95 -12.19 -5.62
C THR A 204 9.80 -13.26 -4.94
N VAL A 205 9.70 -14.48 -5.42
CA VAL A 205 10.39 -15.67 -4.84
C VAL A 205 11.82 -15.83 -5.33
N ALA A 206 12.05 -15.66 -6.61
CA ALA A 206 13.33 -15.91 -7.30
C ALA A 206 13.85 -14.60 -7.94
N GLY A 207 13.97 -14.56 -9.23
CA GLY A 207 14.34 -13.37 -10.00
C GLY A 207 15.54 -12.62 -9.44
N ARG A 208 15.29 -11.47 -8.83
CA ARG A 208 16.32 -10.61 -8.24
C ARG A 208 17.17 -11.30 -7.17
N TRP A 209 16.61 -12.22 -6.41
CA TRP A 209 17.29 -12.93 -5.34
C TRP A 209 18.31 -13.92 -5.89
N VAL A 210 17.93 -14.67 -6.94
CA VAL A 210 18.87 -15.57 -7.66
C VAL A 210 19.98 -14.76 -8.31
N ALA A 211 19.66 -13.63 -8.95
CA ALA A 211 20.64 -12.77 -9.60
C ALA A 211 21.67 -12.18 -8.62
N LYS A 212 21.24 -11.85 -7.38
CA LYS A 212 22.12 -11.25 -6.35
C LYS A 212 22.89 -12.29 -5.53
N PHE A 213 22.19 -13.32 -5.10
CA PHE A 213 22.65 -14.21 -4.03
C PHE A 213 22.75 -15.68 -4.45
N GLY A 214 22.33 -16.03 -5.68
CA GLY A 214 22.22 -17.44 -6.10
C GLY A 214 21.20 -18.23 -5.26
N ALA A 215 20.20 -17.53 -4.70
CA ALA A 215 19.28 -18.07 -3.71
C ALA A 215 17.85 -17.62 -3.98
N VAL A 216 16.87 -18.33 -3.43
CA VAL A 216 15.45 -17.96 -3.44
C VAL A 216 14.97 -17.66 -2.03
N MET A 217 13.83 -16.99 -1.93
CA MET A 217 13.23 -16.63 -0.64
C MET A 217 12.88 -17.86 0.18
N HIS A 218 13.28 -17.85 1.46
CA HIS A 218 13.05 -18.91 2.44
C HIS A 218 11.64 -18.88 3.02
N SER A 219 11.02 -17.68 3.11
CA SER A 219 9.78 -17.47 3.86
C SER A 219 8.55 -17.90 3.07
N ASP A 220 7.52 -18.37 3.80
CA ASP A 220 6.13 -18.56 3.31
C ASP A 220 5.41 -17.21 3.27
N ALA A 221 5.61 -16.38 4.30
CA ALA A 221 4.97 -15.10 4.45
C ALA A 221 5.93 -14.02 4.95
N LEU A 222 5.69 -12.79 4.50
CA LEU A 222 6.35 -11.58 4.97
C LEU A 222 5.30 -10.60 5.48
N LEU A 223 5.54 -10.00 6.64
CA LEU A 223 4.57 -9.15 7.32
C LEU A 223 5.14 -7.75 7.57
N GLN A 224 4.31 -6.72 7.41
CA GLN A 224 4.66 -5.35 7.82
C GLN A 224 3.41 -4.55 8.16
N ALA A 225 3.50 -3.70 9.18
CA ALA A 225 2.49 -2.70 9.48
C ALA A 225 2.79 -1.36 8.79
N ALA A 226 1.91 -0.37 8.96
CA ALA A 226 2.18 0.99 8.54
C ALA A 226 3.47 1.52 9.18
N THR A 227 4.38 2.03 8.35
CA THR A 227 5.68 2.58 8.74
C THR A 227 5.91 3.89 7.99
N VAL A 228 5.53 4.99 8.59
CA VAL A 228 5.48 6.31 7.95
C VAL A 228 5.69 7.41 8.99
N GLY A 229 6.17 8.57 8.57
CA GLY A 229 6.25 9.75 9.44
C GLY A 229 4.86 10.19 9.92
N ASN A 230 4.80 10.84 11.07
CA ASN A 230 3.57 11.35 11.71
C ASN A 230 2.54 10.28 12.11
N LEU A 231 2.91 9.02 12.16
CA LEU A 231 2.05 7.95 12.63
C LEU A 231 1.84 8.03 14.15
N SER A 232 0.59 7.89 14.60
CA SER A 232 0.27 7.91 16.04
C SER A 232 0.98 6.78 16.81
N PRO A 233 1.64 7.05 17.96
CA PRO A 233 2.26 6.01 18.79
C PRO A 233 1.27 4.94 19.26
N ALA A 234 0.01 5.31 19.51
CA ALA A 234 -1.05 4.37 19.88
C ALA A 234 -1.31 3.36 18.75
N VAL A 235 -1.39 3.83 17.50
CA VAL A 235 -1.52 2.96 16.32
C VAL A 235 -0.30 2.06 16.17
N GLN A 236 0.92 2.58 16.34
CA GLN A 236 2.16 1.78 16.27
C GLN A 236 2.15 0.62 17.27
N SER A 237 1.77 0.87 18.52
CA SER A 237 1.72 -0.14 19.56
C SER A 237 0.72 -1.25 19.25
N ILE A 238 -0.48 -0.90 18.79
CA ILE A 238 -1.53 -1.88 18.53
C ILE A 238 -1.25 -2.69 17.27
N GLN A 239 -0.78 -2.07 16.20
CA GLN A 239 -0.43 -2.81 14.98
C GLN A 239 0.71 -3.81 15.20
N ALA A 240 1.67 -3.52 16.11
CA ALA A 240 2.71 -4.47 16.48
C ALA A 240 2.12 -5.75 17.13
N ARG A 241 1.08 -5.62 17.96
CA ARG A 241 0.37 -6.78 18.55
C ARG A 241 -0.34 -7.61 17.48
N TYR A 242 -1.01 -6.96 16.53
CA TYR A 242 -1.69 -7.68 15.44
C TYR A 242 -0.70 -8.38 14.50
N LEU A 243 0.47 -7.78 14.24
CA LEU A 243 1.56 -8.47 13.51
C LEU A 243 2.05 -9.70 14.27
N ALA A 244 2.24 -9.60 15.59
CA ALA A 244 2.64 -10.73 16.43
C ALA A 244 1.57 -11.84 16.41
N THR A 245 0.28 -11.50 16.45
CA THR A 245 -0.83 -12.45 16.32
C THR A 245 -0.79 -13.19 14.99
N ALA A 246 -0.63 -12.48 13.87
CA ALA A 246 -0.51 -13.10 12.56
C ALA A 246 0.73 -14.01 12.45
N ARG A 247 1.88 -13.55 12.93
CA ARG A 247 3.13 -14.32 12.96
C ARG A 247 2.95 -15.62 13.75
N GLN A 248 2.43 -15.55 14.97
CA GLN A 248 2.20 -16.71 15.82
C GLN A 248 1.25 -17.72 15.16
N ALA A 249 0.17 -17.26 14.53
CA ALA A 249 -0.77 -18.13 13.82
C ALA A 249 -0.10 -18.89 12.69
N LEU A 250 0.72 -18.23 11.90
CA LEU A 250 1.48 -18.83 10.79
C LEU A 250 2.54 -19.81 11.31
N GLU A 251 3.39 -19.39 12.24
CA GLU A 251 4.48 -20.22 12.79
C GLU A 251 3.97 -21.47 13.51
N SER A 252 2.81 -21.38 14.20
CA SER A 252 2.17 -22.52 14.84
C SER A 252 1.72 -23.63 13.87
N LYS A 253 1.60 -23.29 12.58
CA LYS A 253 1.27 -24.21 11.48
C LYS A 253 2.49 -24.53 10.60
N GLY A 254 3.70 -24.21 11.08
CA GLY A 254 4.95 -24.50 10.38
C GLY A 254 5.22 -23.63 9.18
N HIS A 255 4.60 -22.44 9.07
CA HIS A 255 4.95 -21.45 8.07
C HIS A 255 6.14 -20.61 8.55
N ARG A 256 7.07 -20.34 7.65
CA ARG A 256 8.25 -19.50 7.89
C ARG A 256 7.91 -18.05 7.63
N VAL A 257 8.08 -17.20 8.63
CA VAL A 257 7.65 -15.79 8.60
C VAL A 257 8.82 -14.87 8.86
N ASP A 258 8.92 -13.77 8.09
CA ASP A 258 9.88 -12.70 8.32
C ASP A 258 9.21 -11.33 8.15
N ASP A 259 9.94 -10.26 8.43
CA ASP A 259 9.53 -8.90 8.11
C ASP A 259 9.49 -8.71 6.60
N TYR A 260 8.51 -7.96 6.10
CA TYR A 260 8.44 -7.69 4.67
C TYR A 260 9.69 -6.96 4.19
N HIS A 261 10.30 -7.49 3.16
CA HIS A 261 11.48 -6.90 2.55
C HIS A 261 11.55 -7.16 1.04
N THR A 262 12.26 -6.28 0.38
CA THR A 262 12.50 -6.33 -1.06
C THR A 262 13.89 -5.77 -1.38
N SER A 263 14.25 -5.77 -2.65
CA SER A 263 15.52 -5.24 -3.13
C SER A 263 15.34 -4.70 -4.56
N SER A 264 16.27 -3.90 -5.02
CA SER A 264 16.32 -3.44 -6.41
C SER A 264 16.56 -4.59 -7.39
N ALA A 265 16.34 -4.36 -8.68
CA ALA A 265 16.63 -5.33 -9.73
C ALA A 265 18.15 -5.48 -10.01
N SER A 266 18.97 -4.49 -9.61
CA SER A 266 20.42 -4.51 -9.87
C SER A 266 21.12 -5.61 -9.09
N ALA A 267 21.80 -6.53 -9.78
CA ALA A 267 22.57 -7.61 -9.15
C ALA A 267 23.77 -7.13 -8.31
N LYS A 268 24.25 -5.91 -8.58
CA LYS A 268 25.39 -5.30 -7.86
C LYS A 268 24.99 -4.62 -6.56
N ASP A 269 23.71 -4.28 -6.41
CA ASP A 269 23.17 -3.63 -5.20
C ASP A 269 22.72 -4.72 -4.22
N LEU A 270 23.50 -4.95 -3.17
CA LEU A 270 23.21 -5.93 -2.12
C LEU A 270 22.30 -5.39 -1.02
N THR A 271 21.78 -4.17 -1.17
CA THR A 271 20.85 -3.58 -0.22
C THR A 271 19.52 -4.32 -0.25
N VAL A 272 19.05 -4.70 0.93
CA VAL A 272 17.71 -5.24 1.17
C VAL A 272 16.96 -4.30 2.08
N SER A 273 15.78 -3.90 1.70
CA SER A 273 14.99 -2.91 2.44
C SER A 273 13.67 -3.51 2.90
N MET A 274 13.25 -3.18 4.10
CA MET A 274 11.85 -3.31 4.49
C MET A 274 10.97 -2.50 3.52
N GLY A 275 9.67 -2.72 3.55
CA GLY A 275 8.73 -1.99 2.71
C GLY A 275 8.82 -0.48 2.88
N GLY A 276 8.48 0.25 1.83
CA GLY A 276 8.64 1.69 1.73
C GLY A 276 7.97 2.48 2.84
N VAL A 277 8.57 3.62 3.18
CA VAL A 277 8.13 4.56 4.23
C VAL A 277 7.38 5.77 3.66
N ASN A 278 7.12 5.76 2.37
CA ASN A 278 6.38 6.80 1.66
C ASN A 278 4.87 6.71 1.92
N VAL A 279 4.18 7.83 1.80
CA VAL A 279 2.74 7.93 2.04
C VAL A 279 1.96 7.72 0.73
N ASP A 280 2.23 6.63 0.04
CA ASP A 280 1.57 6.28 -1.22
C ASP A 280 0.98 4.86 -1.23
N THR A 281 1.43 4.01 -0.32
CA THR A 281 0.93 2.64 -0.17
C THR A 281 -0.34 2.59 0.68
N GLY A 282 -1.20 1.59 0.40
CA GLY A 282 -2.44 1.38 1.14
C GLY A 282 -2.23 1.26 2.64
N ARG A 283 -1.22 0.49 3.08
CA ARG A 283 -0.92 0.33 4.51
C ARG A 283 -0.51 1.65 5.19
N ASN A 284 0.32 2.49 4.54
CA ASN A 284 0.78 3.74 5.14
C ASN A 284 -0.33 4.80 5.19
N VAL A 285 -1.14 4.90 4.14
CA VAL A 285 -2.34 5.75 4.13
C VAL A 285 -3.34 5.28 5.19
N GLY A 286 -3.57 3.96 5.33
CA GLY A 286 -4.42 3.39 6.37
C GLY A 286 -3.93 3.73 7.79
N GLY A 287 -2.62 3.67 8.03
CA GLY A 287 -2.02 4.08 9.31
C GLY A 287 -2.26 5.55 9.64
N LEU A 288 -2.13 6.46 8.65
CA LEU A 288 -2.42 7.90 8.83
C LEU A 288 -3.92 8.21 8.95
N ARG A 289 -4.79 7.24 8.68
CA ARG A 289 -6.22 7.30 9.02
C ARG A 289 -6.50 6.79 10.45
N ASN A 290 -5.46 6.57 11.23
CA ASN A 290 -5.48 6.02 12.58
C ASN A 290 -6.03 4.57 12.65
N ALA A 291 -5.97 3.83 11.56
CA ALA A 291 -6.32 2.41 11.53
C ALA A 291 -5.08 1.52 11.77
N VAL A 292 -5.28 0.34 12.33
CA VAL A 292 -4.31 -0.74 12.26
C VAL A 292 -4.25 -1.22 10.81
N SER A 293 -3.14 -0.97 10.13
CA SER A 293 -3.01 -1.26 8.70
C SER A 293 -1.82 -2.17 8.43
N LEU A 294 -2.10 -3.38 7.94
CA LEU A 294 -1.15 -4.47 7.83
C LEU A 294 -1.02 -4.94 6.38
N LEU A 295 0.22 -5.17 5.97
CA LEU A 295 0.60 -5.86 4.75
C LEU A 295 0.88 -7.33 5.07
N LEU A 296 0.20 -8.22 4.36
CA LEU A 296 0.43 -9.66 4.38
C LEU A 296 0.86 -10.10 2.99
N GLU A 297 2.11 -10.49 2.85
CA GLU A 297 2.68 -10.96 1.60
C GLU A 297 2.95 -12.44 1.69
N THR A 298 2.51 -13.21 0.70
CA THR A 298 2.91 -14.62 0.58
C THR A 298 3.87 -14.81 -0.57
N ARG A 299 4.62 -15.93 -0.59
CA ARG A 299 5.48 -16.23 -1.72
C ARG A 299 4.63 -16.52 -2.96
N GLY A 300 4.93 -15.95 -4.13
CA GLY A 300 4.05 -16.18 -5.28
C GLY A 300 4.50 -15.57 -6.58
N VAL A 301 4.98 -14.34 -6.58
CA VAL A 301 5.37 -13.66 -7.82
C VAL A 301 6.56 -14.38 -8.47
N GLY A 302 6.33 -14.80 -9.72
CA GLY A 302 7.33 -15.48 -10.56
C GLY A 302 7.27 -17.01 -10.53
N ILE A 303 6.38 -17.64 -9.73
CA ILE A 303 6.24 -19.10 -9.64
C ILE A 303 4.88 -19.65 -10.11
N GLY A 304 4.06 -18.82 -10.74
CA GLY A 304 2.76 -19.24 -11.28
C GLY A 304 1.84 -19.88 -10.26
N LYS A 305 1.36 -21.09 -10.50
CA LYS A 305 0.47 -21.86 -9.60
C LYS A 305 1.22 -22.78 -8.62
N ALA A 306 2.57 -22.76 -8.58
CA ALA A 306 3.32 -23.58 -7.65
C ALA A 306 2.94 -23.29 -6.18
N ASN A 307 2.75 -24.35 -5.39
CA ASN A 307 2.40 -24.29 -3.97
C ASN A 307 1.18 -23.41 -3.64
N TYR A 308 0.22 -23.28 -4.58
CA TYR A 308 -0.88 -22.30 -4.48
C TYR A 308 -1.75 -22.48 -3.24
N ALA A 309 -2.04 -23.74 -2.87
CA ALA A 309 -2.82 -24.02 -1.66
C ALA A 309 -2.13 -23.47 -0.38
N ARG A 310 -0.80 -23.63 -0.25
CA ARG A 310 -0.04 -23.13 0.90
C ARG A 310 0.01 -21.61 0.93
N ARG A 311 0.09 -20.95 -0.23
CA ARG A 311 0.05 -19.49 -0.36
C ARG A 311 -1.31 -18.95 0.12
N VAL A 312 -2.40 -19.56 -0.34
CA VAL A 312 -3.77 -19.23 0.10
C VAL A 312 -3.94 -19.52 1.60
N GLU A 313 -3.46 -20.67 2.08
CA GLU A 313 -3.49 -21.04 3.51
C GLU A 313 -2.79 -19.98 4.38
N SER A 314 -1.62 -19.48 3.97
CA SER A 314 -0.90 -18.44 4.72
C SER A 314 -1.76 -17.18 4.92
N HIS A 315 -2.43 -16.69 3.88
CA HIS A 315 -3.36 -15.57 3.98
C HIS A 315 -4.55 -15.88 4.89
N VAL A 316 -5.16 -17.05 4.74
CA VAL A 316 -6.33 -17.47 5.51
C VAL A 316 -6.00 -17.57 7.00
N LEU A 317 -4.88 -18.20 7.36
CA LEU A 317 -4.43 -18.34 8.75
C LEU A 317 -4.18 -16.98 9.40
N ALA A 318 -3.41 -16.11 8.75
CA ALA A 318 -3.10 -14.79 9.28
C ALA A 318 -4.35 -13.92 9.43
N ALA A 319 -5.18 -13.83 8.38
CA ALA A 319 -6.40 -13.02 8.41
C ALA A 319 -7.42 -13.54 9.43
N THR A 320 -7.60 -14.86 9.56
CA THR A 320 -8.50 -15.45 10.54
C THR A 320 -8.07 -15.12 11.97
N ALA A 321 -6.77 -15.26 12.29
CA ALA A 321 -6.25 -14.95 13.63
C ALA A 321 -6.45 -13.45 13.97
N ILE A 322 -6.25 -12.56 13.00
CA ILE A 322 -6.49 -11.12 13.16
C ILE A 322 -7.98 -10.84 13.39
N MET A 323 -8.89 -11.46 12.63
CA MET A 323 -10.35 -11.32 12.82
C MET A 323 -10.80 -11.82 14.19
N GLU A 324 -10.30 -12.95 14.65
CA GLU A 324 -10.60 -13.51 15.98
C GLU A 324 -10.10 -12.59 17.10
N ALA A 325 -8.90 -12.01 16.96
CA ALA A 325 -8.37 -11.01 17.89
C ALA A 325 -9.23 -9.74 17.91
N ALA A 326 -9.63 -9.22 16.74
CA ALA A 326 -10.50 -8.06 16.62
C ALA A 326 -11.88 -8.30 17.25
N ALA A 327 -12.47 -9.48 17.03
CA ALA A 327 -13.74 -9.87 17.64
C ALA A 327 -13.65 -9.94 19.18
N LYS A 328 -12.50 -10.35 19.70
CA LYS A 328 -12.25 -10.41 21.16
C LYS A 328 -12.03 -9.02 21.76
N GLU A 329 -11.31 -8.12 21.07
CA GLU A 329 -11.04 -6.76 21.55
C GLU A 329 -12.30 -5.87 21.49
N GLY A 330 -13.18 -6.08 20.51
CA GLY A 330 -14.45 -5.39 20.40
C GLY A 330 -14.30 -3.86 20.36
N GLN A 331 -15.02 -3.16 21.24
CA GLN A 331 -15.04 -1.69 21.24
C GLN A 331 -13.71 -1.03 21.61
N THR A 332 -12.79 -1.72 22.28
CA THR A 332 -11.45 -1.18 22.58
C THR A 332 -10.72 -0.74 21.31
N LEU A 333 -10.91 -1.47 20.21
CA LEU A 333 -10.30 -1.13 18.94
C LEU A 333 -10.88 0.16 18.32
N ILE A 334 -12.20 0.35 18.45
CA ILE A 334 -12.87 1.59 18.03
C ILE A 334 -12.40 2.78 18.87
N GLN A 335 -12.34 2.60 20.19
CA GLN A 335 -11.88 3.63 21.13
C GLN A 335 -10.43 4.04 20.82
N MET A 336 -9.56 3.07 20.56
CA MET A 336 -8.17 3.34 20.19
C MET A 336 -8.08 4.22 18.95
N GLN A 337 -8.82 3.91 17.86
CA GLN A 337 -8.83 4.73 16.64
C GLN A 337 -9.32 6.15 16.93
N GLN A 338 -10.37 6.30 17.72
CA GLN A 338 -10.90 7.61 18.10
C GLN A 338 -9.90 8.42 18.96
N GLU A 339 -9.22 7.76 19.90
CA GLU A 339 -8.20 8.39 20.75
C GLU A 339 -6.97 8.81 19.94
N ALA A 340 -6.49 7.94 19.04
CA ALA A 340 -5.43 8.28 18.12
C ALA A 340 -5.79 9.48 17.23
N GLY A 341 -7.02 9.52 16.72
CA GLY A 341 -7.54 10.64 15.94
C GLY A 341 -7.64 11.94 16.74
N ARG A 342 -8.11 11.88 18.00
CA ARG A 342 -8.13 13.03 18.91
C ARG A 342 -6.71 13.52 19.23
N ALA A 343 -5.79 12.60 19.55
CA ALA A 343 -4.40 12.96 19.82
C ALA A 343 -3.76 13.65 18.61
N THR A 344 -3.95 13.11 17.40
CA THR A 344 -3.47 13.72 16.15
C THR A 344 -4.04 15.12 15.94
N SER A 345 -5.35 15.29 16.15
CA SER A 345 -6.05 16.58 16.03
C SER A 345 -5.52 17.62 17.01
N ASN A 346 -5.22 17.21 18.25
CA ASN A 346 -4.75 18.12 19.31
C ASN A 346 -3.31 18.62 19.09
N LEU A 347 -2.56 18.02 18.18
CA LEU A 347 -1.22 18.49 17.81
C LEU A 347 -1.24 19.72 16.89
N ALA A 348 -2.39 20.15 16.36
CA ALA A 348 -2.48 21.32 15.50
C ALA A 348 -1.81 22.54 16.16
N CYS A 349 -1.03 23.32 15.42
CA CYS A 349 -0.26 24.48 15.88
C CYS A 349 0.86 24.15 16.88
N SER A 350 1.23 22.89 17.11
CA SER A 350 2.25 22.56 18.12
C SER A 350 3.22 21.47 17.66
N GLY A 351 4.47 21.54 18.13
CA GLY A 351 5.52 20.59 17.80
C GLY A 351 5.91 20.64 16.32
N ASN A 352 6.48 19.55 15.85
CA ASN A 352 6.96 19.40 14.47
C ASN A 352 6.16 18.38 13.67
N ILE A 353 6.26 18.49 12.35
CA ILE A 353 5.83 17.49 11.37
C ILE A 353 7.06 16.88 10.69
N SER A 354 7.05 15.56 10.52
CA SER A 354 8.03 14.88 9.68
C SER A 354 7.57 14.98 8.22
N VAL A 355 8.36 15.68 7.39
CA VAL A 355 8.07 15.86 5.95
C VAL A 355 8.70 14.75 5.13
N VAL A 356 9.96 14.42 5.43
CA VAL A 356 10.69 13.32 4.77
C VAL A 356 11.32 12.44 5.83
N VAL A 357 11.09 11.15 5.70
CA VAL A 357 11.68 10.12 6.54
C VAL A 357 12.38 9.06 5.68
N LYS A 358 13.35 8.37 6.27
CA LYS A 358 14.05 7.25 5.61
C LYS A 358 14.28 6.09 6.57
N HIS A 359 14.59 4.95 6.00
CA HIS A 359 15.00 3.75 6.72
C HIS A 359 16.29 3.96 7.51
N THR A 360 16.42 3.24 8.63
CA THR A 360 17.68 3.14 9.37
C THR A 360 18.56 2.06 8.72
N PRO A 361 19.82 2.38 8.33
CA PRO A 361 20.76 1.40 7.83
C PRO A 361 21.27 0.50 8.97
N GLU A 362 21.28 -0.79 8.73
CA GLU A 362 21.72 -1.84 9.66
C GLU A 362 22.42 -2.97 8.90
N ARG A 363 23.03 -3.93 9.63
CA ARG A 363 23.47 -5.22 9.08
C ARG A 363 22.52 -6.30 9.61
N ARG A 364 22.09 -7.21 8.74
CA ARG A 364 21.20 -8.32 9.13
C ARG A 364 21.53 -9.56 8.33
N ALA A 365 21.56 -10.71 9.00
CA ALA A 365 21.54 -12.00 8.34
C ALA A 365 20.09 -12.36 7.97
N LEU A 366 19.85 -12.66 6.69
CA LEU A 366 18.58 -13.16 6.18
C LEU A 366 18.72 -14.62 5.75
N ASN A 367 17.69 -15.41 6.02
CA ASN A 367 17.62 -16.79 5.58
C ASN A 367 17.09 -16.88 4.15
N PHE A 368 17.81 -17.59 3.32
CA PHE A 368 17.47 -17.95 1.95
C PHE A 368 17.57 -19.46 1.74
N LEU A 369 17.07 -19.96 0.62
CA LEU A 369 17.33 -21.30 0.14
C LEU A 369 18.28 -21.21 -1.05
N ASP A 370 19.33 -22.02 -1.05
CA ASP A 370 20.20 -22.14 -2.23
C ASP A 370 19.35 -22.54 -3.45
N ALA A 371 19.50 -21.81 -4.55
CA ALA A 371 18.64 -21.99 -5.72
C ALA A 371 18.80 -23.35 -6.43
N LYS A 372 19.87 -24.10 -6.14
CA LYS A 372 20.15 -25.41 -6.75
C LYS A 372 19.86 -26.57 -5.79
N THR A 373 20.33 -26.45 -4.54
CA THR A 373 20.27 -27.55 -3.57
C THR A 373 19.04 -27.47 -2.66
N GLY A 374 18.42 -26.29 -2.54
CA GLY A 374 17.31 -26.04 -1.62
C GLY A 374 17.74 -25.97 -0.14
N GLU A 375 19.04 -26.02 0.15
CA GLU A 375 19.56 -25.92 1.51
C GLU A 375 19.39 -24.50 2.05
N ALA A 376 19.01 -24.39 3.33
CA ALA A 376 18.90 -23.10 3.99
C ALA A 376 20.30 -22.50 4.23
N ARG A 377 20.47 -21.22 3.89
CA ARG A 377 21.70 -20.46 4.15
C ARG A 377 21.41 -19.05 4.59
N ALA A 378 22.12 -18.60 5.62
CA ALA A 378 22.08 -17.22 6.07
C ALA A 378 23.02 -16.36 5.22
N ILE A 379 22.56 -15.18 4.80
CA ILE A 379 23.32 -14.21 4.01
C ILE A 379 23.27 -12.86 4.71
N ASP A 380 24.44 -12.30 5.01
CA ASP A 380 24.54 -10.95 5.54
C ASP A 380 24.27 -9.90 4.47
N VAL A 381 23.34 -9.01 4.74
CA VAL A 381 22.90 -7.97 3.81
C VAL A 381 23.02 -6.58 4.43
N ASP A 382 23.15 -5.57 3.57
CA ASP A 382 22.94 -4.18 3.94
C ASP A 382 21.45 -3.93 4.10
N TRP A 383 20.97 -4.00 5.36
CA TRP A 383 19.57 -3.89 5.70
C TRP A 383 19.12 -2.44 5.85
N ARG A 384 17.94 -2.12 5.35
CA ARG A 384 17.24 -0.85 5.54
C ARG A 384 16.00 -1.09 6.38
N SER A 385 16.11 -0.84 7.67
CA SER A 385 15.07 -1.09 8.67
C SER A 385 14.01 0.00 8.65
N ALA A 386 12.73 -0.39 8.69
CA ALA A 386 11.60 0.51 8.90
C ALA A 386 11.06 0.49 10.33
N HIS A 387 11.67 -0.28 11.24
CA HIS A 387 11.25 -0.33 12.64
C HIS A 387 11.49 0.98 13.38
N LYS A 388 12.56 1.69 13.03
CA LYS A 388 12.86 3.04 13.49
C LYS A 388 13.20 3.89 12.28
N LEU A 389 12.51 5.00 12.11
CA LEU A 389 12.73 5.91 10.99
C LEU A 389 13.71 7.02 11.37
N ILE A 390 14.55 7.42 10.42
CA ILE A 390 15.36 8.63 10.50
C ILE A 390 14.55 9.76 9.89
N ILE A 391 14.32 10.83 10.64
CA ILE A 391 13.72 12.06 10.12
C ILE A 391 14.80 12.81 9.33
N GLU A 392 14.61 12.96 8.04
CA GLU A 392 15.52 13.67 7.14
C GLU A 392 15.13 15.14 7.01
N ARG A 393 13.81 15.41 7.09
CA ARG A 393 13.28 16.78 7.08
C ARG A 393 12.07 16.89 7.98
N GLU A 394 12.10 17.92 8.82
CA GLU A 394 10.98 18.31 9.65
C GLU A 394 10.72 19.81 9.57
N ARG A 395 9.52 20.23 9.98
CA ARG A 395 9.09 21.63 10.12
C ARG A 395 8.20 21.81 11.33
N THR A 396 8.15 23.03 11.85
CA THR A 396 7.11 23.42 12.83
C THR A 396 5.74 23.09 12.26
N ARG A 397 4.87 22.50 13.08
CA ARG A 397 3.51 22.13 12.64
C ARG A 397 2.64 23.36 12.49
N PRO A 398 2.05 23.62 11.30
CA PRO A 398 1.06 24.71 11.16
C PRO A 398 -0.26 24.36 11.85
N CYS A 399 -1.13 25.33 11.97
CA CYS A 399 -2.52 25.13 12.38
C CYS A 399 -3.39 24.57 11.24
N GLY A 400 -2.96 24.81 10.01
CA GLY A 400 -3.62 24.36 8.79
C GLY A 400 -2.98 24.95 7.55
N TYR A 401 -3.68 24.80 6.44
CA TYR A 401 -3.25 25.32 5.14
C TYR A 401 -4.35 26.14 4.50
N LEU A 402 -3.97 27.29 3.94
CA LEU A 402 -4.81 28.12 3.07
C LEU A 402 -4.47 27.75 1.61
N ILE A 403 -5.50 27.48 0.82
CA ILE A 403 -5.38 26.99 -0.55
C ILE A 403 -6.22 27.89 -1.45
N ALA A 404 -5.66 28.34 -2.56
CA ALA A 404 -6.34 29.23 -3.50
C ALA A 404 -7.58 28.55 -4.14
N ALA A 405 -8.57 29.35 -4.48
CA ALA A 405 -9.88 28.89 -4.98
C ALA A 405 -9.81 28.08 -6.28
N ASP A 406 -8.77 28.30 -7.11
CA ASP A 406 -8.57 27.60 -8.38
C ASP A 406 -7.97 26.18 -8.23
N GLN A 407 -7.52 25.79 -7.03
CA GLN A 407 -6.90 24.47 -6.78
C GLN A 407 -7.94 23.37 -6.56
N THR A 408 -8.97 23.34 -7.38
CA THR A 408 -10.17 22.49 -7.21
C THR A 408 -9.87 20.99 -7.26
N LEU A 409 -8.90 20.54 -8.09
CA LEU A 409 -8.51 19.14 -8.18
C LEU A 409 -7.90 18.65 -6.85
N ALA A 410 -6.97 19.41 -6.28
CA ALA A 410 -6.36 19.06 -4.99
C ALA A 410 -7.41 19.01 -3.87
N ILE A 411 -8.34 19.94 -3.85
CA ILE A 411 -9.45 19.97 -2.90
C ILE A 411 -10.36 18.75 -3.06
N GLN A 412 -10.68 18.37 -4.29
CA GLN A 412 -11.45 17.17 -4.54
C GLN A 412 -10.73 15.93 -3.99
N ARG A 413 -9.42 15.76 -4.25
CA ARG A 413 -8.64 14.63 -3.72
C ARG A 413 -8.58 14.61 -2.20
N LEU A 414 -8.43 15.76 -1.55
CA LEU A 414 -8.50 15.83 -0.08
C LEU A 414 -9.87 15.37 0.44
N ARG A 415 -10.97 15.79 -0.20
CA ARG A 415 -12.33 15.34 0.16
C ARG A 415 -12.53 13.84 -0.11
N ASP A 416 -12.03 13.32 -1.22
CA ASP A 416 -12.05 11.88 -1.56
C ASP A 416 -11.27 11.04 -0.53
N LEU A 417 -10.23 11.62 0.10
CA LEU A 417 -9.51 11.06 1.23
C LEU A 417 -10.27 11.20 2.57
N GLY A 418 -11.44 11.84 2.60
CA GLY A 418 -12.22 12.09 3.82
C GLY A 418 -11.73 13.28 4.64
N VAL A 419 -10.78 14.07 4.13
CA VAL A 419 -10.26 15.28 4.81
C VAL A 419 -11.34 16.38 4.85
N GLN A 420 -11.49 17.00 6.02
CA GLN A 420 -12.39 18.13 6.20
C GLN A 420 -11.77 19.39 5.58
N VAL A 421 -12.48 19.99 4.63
CA VAL A 421 -12.08 21.21 3.91
C VAL A 421 -13.17 22.24 4.03
N LYS A 422 -12.85 23.40 4.62
CA LYS A 422 -13.76 24.56 4.72
C LYS A 422 -13.56 25.48 3.51
N THR A 423 -14.61 25.81 2.78
CA THR A 423 -14.62 26.91 1.81
C THR A 423 -14.87 28.21 2.57
N LEU A 424 -14.02 29.22 2.37
CA LEU A 424 -14.11 30.50 3.07
C LEU A 424 -15.21 31.37 2.45
N ALA A 425 -16.14 31.85 3.29
CA ALA A 425 -17.15 32.82 2.91
C ALA A 425 -16.62 34.25 3.15
N ALA A 426 -17.32 35.27 2.66
CA ALA A 426 -16.92 36.67 2.83
C ALA A 426 -16.72 37.07 4.31
N LYS A 427 -17.50 36.52 5.24
CA LYS A 427 -17.37 36.76 6.69
C LYS A 427 -16.08 36.15 7.29
N ASP A 428 -15.51 35.10 6.67
CA ASP A 428 -14.35 34.39 7.18
C ASP A 428 -13.01 35.09 6.79
N VAL A 429 -13.05 36.08 5.91
CA VAL A 429 -11.86 36.70 5.27
C VAL A 429 -11.63 38.16 5.73
N ALA A 430 -12.28 38.58 6.80
CA ALA A 430 -12.20 39.97 7.30
C ALA A 430 -10.90 40.27 8.09
N GLN A 431 -10.10 39.25 8.40
CA GLN A 431 -8.93 39.40 9.27
C GLN A 431 -7.66 38.94 8.57
N THR A 432 -6.53 39.54 8.90
CA THR A 432 -5.20 39.11 8.51
C THR A 432 -4.82 37.86 9.30
N TRP A 433 -4.29 36.86 8.61
CA TRP A 433 -3.80 35.61 9.20
C TRP A 433 -2.29 35.58 9.29
N ASP A 434 -1.75 35.05 10.39
CA ASP A 434 -0.32 34.75 10.55
C ASP A 434 0.02 33.50 9.75
N THR A 435 0.93 33.62 8.82
CA THR A 435 1.19 32.60 7.82
C THR A 435 2.68 32.41 7.54
N GLU A 436 3.01 31.35 6.84
CA GLU A 436 4.31 31.14 6.17
C GLU A 436 4.07 30.76 4.71
N THR A 437 4.83 31.39 3.82
CA THR A 437 4.88 31.02 2.40
C THR A 437 6.06 30.13 2.12
N TYR A 438 5.98 29.31 1.06
CA TYR A 438 7.09 28.50 0.60
C TYR A 438 7.97 29.27 -0.38
N VAL A 439 9.29 29.15 -0.19
CA VAL A 439 10.30 29.69 -1.10
C VAL A 439 11.03 28.51 -1.72
N ILE A 440 10.97 28.37 -3.03
CA ILE A 440 11.65 27.31 -3.77
C ILE A 440 13.14 27.64 -3.82
N ALA A 441 13.95 26.83 -3.14
CA ALA A 441 15.41 26.95 -3.15
C ALA A 441 16.03 26.15 -4.30
N ASN A 442 15.43 25.02 -4.67
CA ASN A 442 15.83 24.21 -5.81
C ASN A 442 14.65 23.41 -6.36
N GLU A 443 14.63 23.22 -7.66
CA GLU A 443 13.67 22.37 -8.35
C GLU A 443 14.39 21.52 -9.41
N ASP A 444 14.23 20.20 -9.30
CA ASP A 444 14.69 19.23 -10.27
C ASP A 444 13.50 18.42 -10.80
N SER A 445 13.70 17.76 -11.93
CA SER A 445 12.75 16.81 -12.49
C SER A 445 13.26 15.38 -12.23
N GLY A 446 12.40 14.50 -11.76
CA GLY A 446 12.78 13.11 -11.46
C GLY A 446 11.58 12.19 -11.38
N SER A 447 11.79 10.93 -11.02
CA SER A 447 10.73 9.96 -10.75
C SER A 447 10.61 9.67 -9.27
N ARG A 448 9.42 9.29 -8.82
CA ARG A 448 9.23 8.75 -7.47
C ARG A 448 10.09 7.49 -7.30
N GLN A 449 10.63 7.30 -6.12
CA GLN A 449 11.55 6.21 -5.80
C GLN A 449 11.00 5.36 -4.66
N ASP A 450 11.19 4.04 -4.76
CA ASP A 450 11.04 3.11 -3.65
C ASP A 450 12.29 2.22 -3.50
N ALA A 451 12.24 1.21 -2.63
CA ALA A 451 13.34 0.28 -2.41
C ALA A 451 13.70 -0.57 -3.65
N ARG A 452 12.85 -0.63 -4.66
CA ARG A 452 13.07 -1.36 -5.92
C ARG A 452 13.69 -0.48 -7.00
N GLY A 453 13.73 0.85 -6.78
CA GLY A 453 14.18 1.85 -7.73
C GLY A 453 13.07 2.83 -8.12
N ALA A 454 13.15 3.37 -9.34
CA ALA A 454 12.13 4.26 -9.87
C ALA A 454 10.78 3.54 -9.95
N ILE A 455 9.74 4.17 -9.41
CA ILE A 455 8.36 3.70 -9.53
C ILE A 455 7.93 3.93 -10.98
N SER A 456 7.45 2.86 -11.64
CA SER A 456 6.83 2.98 -12.95
C SER A 456 5.55 3.82 -12.80
N ASP A 457 5.60 5.01 -13.35
CA ASP A 457 4.51 5.97 -13.38
C ASP A 457 4.45 6.49 -14.80
N ALA A 458 3.64 5.85 -15.62
CA ALA A 458 3.69 5.91 -17.08
C ALA A 458 3.65 7.31 -17.70
N GLN A 459 3.46 8.36 -16.92
CA GLN A 459 3.15 9.63 -17.50
C GLN A 459 4.04 10.80 -17.09
N ASN A 460 4.70 10.82 -15.94
CA ASN A 460 5.33 12.10 -15.57
C ASN A 460 6.50 12.00 -14.61
N ALA A 461 7.57 12.66 -14.99
CA ALA A 461 8.53 13.17 -14.05
C ALA A 461 7.84 14.07 -13.02
N ILE A 462 8.10 13.81 -11.74
CA ILE A 462 7.64 14.66 -10.64
C ILE A 462 8.54 15.88 -10.49
N ARG A 463 8.03 16.91 -9.81
CA ARG A 463 8.82 18.02 -9.32
C ARG A 463 9.54 17.60 -8.04
N MET A 464 10.86 17.60 -8.05
CA MET A 464 11.67 17.33 -6.85
C MET A 464 12.09 18.66 -6.24
N LEU A 465 11.28 19.13 -5.30
CA LEU A 465 11.43 20.44 -4.68
C LEU A 465 12.29 20.40 -3.42
N LYS A 466 13.10 21.45 -3.24
CA LYS A 466 13.64 21.83 -1.93
C LYS A 466 13.09 23.20 -1.60
N VAL A 467 12.34 23.31 -0.53
CA VAL A 467 11.73 24.57 -0.12
C VAL A 467 12.14 24.96 1.29
N SER A 468 12.24 26.27 1.53
CA SER A 468 12.23 26.89 2.87
C SER A 468 10.89 27.56 3.10
N THR A 469 10.64 28.00 4.33
CA THR A 469 9.45 28.78 4.68
C THR A 469 9.86 30.19 5.10
N GLN A 470 9.02 31.17 4.80
CA GLN A 470 9.20 32.56 5.17
C GLN A 470 7.93 33.08 5.85
N ALA A 471 8.07 33.69 7.02
CA ALA A 471 6.98 34.31 7.72
C ALA A 471 6.30 35.38 6.85
N SER A 472 4.98 35.38 6.87
CA SER A 472 4.16 36.29 6.09
C SER A 472 2.82 36.57 6.79
N SER A 473 2.07 37.49 6.27
CA SER A 473 0.71 37.79 6.71
C SER A 473 -0.17 37.92 5.48
N VAL A 474 -1.34 37.30 5.49
CA VAL A 474 -2.26 37.31 4.36
C VAL A 474 -3.69 37.60 4.81
N VAL A 475 -4.43 38.36 4.01
CA VAL A 475 -5.88 38.42 4.07
C VAL A 475 -6.42 37.40 3.07
N PRO A 476 -7.08 36.31 3.53
CA PRO A 476 -7.58 35.31 2.60
C PRO A 476 -8.67 35.88 1.68
N SER A 477 -8.88 35.24 0.53
CA SER A 477 -9.96 35.60 -0.39
C SER A 477 -11.20 34.72 -0.15
N ALA A 478 -12.39 35.28 -0.33
CA ALA A 478 -13.61 34.48 -0.37
C ALA A 478 -13.54 33.46 -1.52
N GLY A 479 -14.01 32.25 -1.27
CA GLY A 479 -13.88 31.11 -2.19
C GLY A 479 -12.59 30.31 -2.04
N ALA A 480 -11.55 30.82 -1.38
CA ALA A 480 -10.39 30.04 -1.00
C ALA A 480 -10.77 28.94 0.00
N PHE A 481 -9.88 27.97 0.18
CA PHE A 481 -10.12 26.83 1.06
C PHE A 481 -9.15 26.84 2.25
N TYR A 482 -9.70 26.50 3.43
CA TYR A 482 -8.91 26.26 4.63
C TYR A 482 -8.98 24.80 5.04
N VAL A 483 -7.81 24.17 5.20
CA VAL A 483 -7.66 22.79 5.64
C VAL A 483 -6.99 22.79 7.00
N SER A 484 -7.79 22.67 8.06
CA SER A 484 -7.29 22.67 9.43
C SER A 484 -6.55 21.37 9.74
N LEU A 485 -5.43 21.44 10.49
CA LEU A 485 -4.83 20.27 11.11
C LEU A 485 -5.53 19.82 12.40
N LYS A 486 -6.51 20.58 12.89
CA LYS A 486 -7.36 20.17 14.02
C LYS A 486 -8.42 19.16 13.55
N GLN A 487 -7.95 18.06 12.96
CA GLN A 487 -8.78 16.96 12.49
C GLN A 487 -8.03 15.62 12.57
N PRO A 488 -8.73 14.47 12.69
CA PRO A 488 -8.10 13.15 12.82
C PRO A 488 -7.16 12.78 11.66
N LEU A 489 -7.42 13.30 10.46
CA LEU A 489 -6.65 13.01 9.24
C LEU A 489 -5.52 14.00 8.98
N ALA A 490 -5.07 14.74 10.00
CA ALA A 490 -3.99 15.73 9.84
C ALA A 490 -2.70 15.15 9.24
N GLY A 491 -2.39 13.89 9.53
CA GLY A 491 -1.24 13.18 8.92
C GLY A 491 -1.33 13.07 7.40
N LEU A 492 -2.53 12.80 6.86
CA LEU A 492 -2.76 12.77 5.41
C LEU A 492 -2.68 14.17 4.80
N VAL A 493 -3.21 15.17 5.50
CA VAL A 493 -3.12 16.59 5.06
C VAL A 493 -1.66 17.00 4.89
N VAL A 494 -0.81 16.73 5.89
CA VAL A 494 0.63 17.00 5.84
C VAL A 494 1.28 16.27 4.66
N ALA A 495 1.01 14.98 4.51
CA ALA A 495 1.58 14.17 3.43
C ALA A 495 1.20 14.68 2.03
N ALA A 496 -0.03 15.18 1.87
CA ALA A 496 -0.52 15.72 0.61
C ALA A 496 0.04 17.12 0.29
N LEU A 497 0.21 17.97 1.32
CA LEU A 497 0.42 19.40 1.11
C LEU A 497 1.85 19.89 1.35
N GLU A 498 2.72 19.15 2.07
CA GLU A 498 4.13 19.57 2.21
C GLU A 498 4.89 19.33 0.89
N PRO A 499 5.31 20.40 0.17
CA PRO A 499 5.62 20.32 -1.26
C PRO A 499 6.90 19.54 -1.60
N ASP A 500 7.85 19.42 -0.70
CA ASP A 500 9.13 18.75 -0.90
C ASP A 500 9.14 17.28 -0.47
N SER A 501 7.97 16.68 -0.31
CA SER A 501 7.77 15.23 -0.31
C SER A 501 7.51 14.74 -1.74
N GLN A 502 8.18 13.67 -2.18
CA GLN A 502 7.93 13.08 -3.51
C GLN A 502 6.49 12.61 -3.72
N ASN A 503 5.72 12.45 -2.66
CA ASN A 503 4.32 12.00 -2.70
C ASN A 503 3.32 13.15 -2.60
N SER A 504 3.78 14.41 -2.41
CA SER A 504 2.89 15.56 -2.28
C SER A 504 2.10 15.85 -3.55
N PHE A 505 0.98 16.54 -3.39
CA PHE A 505 0.17 17.01 -4.52
C PHE A 505 0.94 18.00 -5.40
N VAL A 506 1.82 18.82 -4.80
CA VAL A 506 2.68 19.75 -5.55
C VAL A 506 3.71 18.99 -6.38
N ALA A 507 4.43 18.04 -5.78
CA ALA A 507 5.41 17.22 -6.49
C ALA A 507 4.78 16.47 -7.68
N ASN A 508 3.56 15.97 -7.50
CA ASN A 508 2.81 15.20 -8.51
C ASN A 508 1.89 16.07 -9.40
N ARG A 509 2.04 17.37 -9.40
CA ARG A 509 1.32 18.33 -10.27
C ARG A 509 -0.22 18.31 -10.13
N LEU A 510 -0.73 17.85 -8.99
CA LEU A 510 -2.16 17.95 -8.63
C LEU A 510 -2.51 19.34 -8.06
N MET A 511 -1.48 20.10 -7.68
CA MET A 511 -1.58 21.44 -7.10
C MET A 511 -0.40 22.28 -7.58
N SER A 512 -0.62 23.59 -7.81
CA SER A 512 0.45 24.57 -8.03
C SER A 512 0.93 25.17 -6.71
N LEU A 513 2.22 25.50 -6.65
CA LEU A 513 2.83 26.24 -5.55
C LEU A 513 3.06 27.73 -5.91
N GLU A 514 3.00 28.06 -7.22
CA GLU A 514 3.20 29.40 -7.73
C GLU A 514 2.14 30.37 -7.18
N ASP A 515 2.46 31.66 -7.12
CA ASP A 515 1.56 32.74 -6.68
C ASP A 515 0.97 32.52 -5.29
N ASN A 516 1.70 31.84 -4.40
CA ASN A 516 1.24 31.51 -3.05
C ASN A 516 -0.11 30.77 -3.01
N LYS A 517 -0.35 29.86 -3.97
CA LYS A 517 -1.58 29.07 -4.03
C LYS A 517 -1.71 28.06 -2.90
N LEU A 518 -0.62 27.79 -2.18
CA LEU A 518 -0.56 27.00 -0.97
C LEU A 518 0.23 27.75 0.09
N ILE A 519 -0.38 28.04 1.23
CA ILE A 519 0.18 28.81 2.34
C ILE A 519 -0.03 28.06 3.66
N ARG A 520 0.98 28.04 4.52
CA ARG A 520 0.89 27.48 5.88
C ARG A 520 0.28 28.52 6.83
N VAL A 521 -0.72 28.15 7.59
CA VAL A 521 -1.40 29.00 8.57
C VAL A 521 -0.83 28.68 9.94
N MET A 522 -0.14 29.64 10.58
CA MET A 522 0.65 29.40 11.80
C MET A 522 -0.11 29.70 13.09
N LYS A 523 -1.23 30.40 13.00
CA LYS A 523 -2.15 30.66 14.12
C LYS A 523 -3.56 30.29 13.72
N SER A 524 -4.30 29.61 14.63
CA SER A 524 -5.69 29.22 14.35
C SER A 524 -6.55 30.43 14.03
N PRO A 525 -7.15 30.52 12.83
CA PRO A 525 -8.08 31.60 12.53
C PRO A 525 -9.40 31.39 13.29
N THR A 526 -10.06 32.51 13.60
CA THR A 526 -11.44 32.49 14.12
C THR A 526 -12.40 32.37 12.93
N LEU A 527 -13.02 31.17 12.74
CA LEU A 527 -13.84 30.84 11.57
C LEU A 527 -15.25 30.39 11.95
#